data_7c089f276daf96f7697d74ab08f762e7
#
_entry.id   7c089f276daf96f7697d74ab08f762e7
#
_cell.length_a   1.000
_cell.length_b   1.000
_cell.length_c   1.000
_cell.angle_alpha   90.00
_cell.angle_beta   90.00
_cell.angle_gamma   90.00
#
_symmetry.space_group_name_H-M   'P 1'
#
loop_
_entity.id
_entity.type
_entity.pdbx_description
1 polymer ?
#
loop_
_entity_poly.entity_id
_entity_poly.type
_entity_poly.pdbx_seq_one_letter_code
_entity_poly.pdbx_strand_id
1 'polypeptide(L)'
;EGAKADPLKEAALAAKLPVFQPDSYKKPEVLAEFKALKPDLQVMAFVTLFVPEEFLNAPTKGSIQYHPSLLPAYRGASAINWPIIKGEKETGLSIFWPDNGLDTGDVLLQKKTPISGTDTLGTVYFDRLFPQGVEAMMESVDLVKAGKAPRIKQDESKATYEGRCGPGNAKIDWGKPWEQIDRLIRGCNPAPGAWATLDGKTLKIFDAKPLPAKDPKGIAGKLGEIVAVEADGFTVVCADGRFKVTRVQPEGGKKIDASEFITTAKLATGARFT
;
A
#
# COMPACT_ATOMS: atom_id res chain seq x y z
N GLU A 1 -4.55 20.63 18.18
CA GLU A 1 -4.97 19.37 17.54
C GLU A 1 -4.34 18.23 18.32
N GLY A 2 -5.17 17.40 18.98
CA GLY A 2 -4.70 16.28 19.79
C GLY A 2 -3.92 15.27 18.95
N ALA A 3 -2.83 14.71 19.51
CA ALA A 3 -2.06 13.67 18.86
C ALA A 3 -3.00 12.51 18.48
N LYS A 4 -2.85 12.04 17.23
CA LYS A 4 -3.63 10.89 16.74
C LYS A 4 -3.34 9.68 17.65
N ALA A 5 -4.40 8.98 18.07
CA ALA A 5 -4.25 7.76 18.88
C ALA A 5 -3.29 6.77 18.22
N ASP A 6 -2.41 6.18 19.03
CA ASP A 6 -1.49 5.12 18.64
C ASP A 6 -1.98 3.79 19.25
N PRO A 7 -2.71 2.97 18.49
CA PRO A 7 -3.31 1.74 19.02
C PRO A 7 -2.30 0.75 19.57
N LEU A 8 -1.09 0.70 19.00
CA LEU A 8 -0.04 -0.19 19.48
C LEU A 8 0.47 0.25 20.85
N LYS A 9 0.71 1.55 21.01
CA LYS A 9 1.11 2.15 22.28
C LYS A 9 0.04 1.91 23.36
N GLU A 10 -1.23 2.17 23.02
CA GLU A 10 -2.34 1.98 23.94
C GLU A 10 -2.46 0.52 24.39
N ALA A 11 -2.35 -0.44 23.46
CA ALA A 11 -2.35 -1.86 23.77
C ALA A 11 -1.17 -2.27 24.65
N ALA A 12 0.03 -1.76 24.38
CA ALA A 12 1.21 -2.05 25.19
C ALA A 12 1.06 -1.51 26.63
N LEU A 13 0.56 -0.29 26.79
CA LEU A 13 0.30 0.30 28.11
C LEU A 13 -0.79 -0.47 28.87
N ALA A 14 -1.87 -0.88 28.20
CA ALA A 14 -2.92 -1.72 28.80
C ALA A 14 -2.38 -3.07 29.26
N ALA A 15 -1.43 -3.64 28.51
CA ALA A 15 -0.70 -4.86 28.88
C ALA A 15 0.41 -4.64 29.90
N LYS A 16 0.61 -3.40 30.41
CA LYS A 16 1.68 -3.00 31.32
C LYS A 16 3.09 -3.29 30.79
N LEU A 17 3.27 -3.22 29.48
CA LEU A 17 4.57 -3.35 28.86
C LEU A 17 5.29 -2.00 28.83
N PRO A 18 6.62 -1.96 29.01
CA PRO A 18 7.39 -0.75 28.86
C PRO A 18 7.33 -0.25 27.41
N VAL A 19 7.14 1.06 27.23
CA VAL A 19 7.03 1.70 25.93
C VAL A 19 8.13 2.74 25.79
N PHE A 20 8.93 2.60 24.72
CA PHE A 20 10.00 3.51 24.35
C PHE A 20 9.68 4.10 22.98
N GLN A 21 9.76 5.42 22.85
CA GLN A 21 9.47 6.12 21.58
C GLN A 21 10.64 7.08 21.25
N PRO A 22 11.82 6.55 20.89
CA PRO A 22 12.94 7.40 20.53
C PRO A 22 12.64 8.09 19.18
N ASP A 23 13.10 9.32 19.05
CA ASP A 23 13.02 10.10 17.81
C ASP A 23 14.08 9.69 16.78
N SER A 24 15.11 8.95 17.20
CA SER A 24 16.19 8.47 16.33
C SER A 24 16.90 7.26 16.94
N TYR A 25 17.15 6.24 16.11
CA TYR A 25 18.01 5.10 16.44
C TYR A 25 19.51 5.41 16.35
N LYS A 26 19.90 6.62 15.90
CA LYS A 26 21.33 7.00 15.78
C LYS A 26 21.95 7.45 17.09
N LYS A 27 21.18 7.60 18.15
CA LYS A 27 21.65 8.05 19.46
C LYS A 27 22.25 6.88 20.25
N PRO A 28 23.49 6.96 20.73
CA PRO A 28 24.13 5.86 21.47
C PRO A 28 23.37 5.43 22.73
N GLU A 29 22.74 6.39 23.43
CA GLU A 29 21.93 6.12 24.61
C GLU A 29 20.72 5.24 24.30
N VAL A 30 20.10 5.37 23.12
CA VAL A 30 18.96 4.54 22.70
C VAL A 30 19.38 3.09 22.47
N LEU A 31 20.56 2.89 21.88
CA LEU A 31 21.14 1.55 21.74
C LEU A 31 21.51 0.93 23.10
N ALA A 32 22.09 1.73 24.00
CA ALA A 32 22.43 1.27 25.33
C ALA A 32 21.17 0.86 26.11
N GLU A 33 20.11 1.64 26.06
CA GLU A 33 18.82 1.34 26.68
C GLU A 33 18.23 0.06 26.10
N PHE A 34 18.22 -0.10 24.77
CA PHE A 34 17.75 -1.31 24.11
C PHE A 34 18.54 -2.56 24.54
N LYS A 35 19.88 -2.48 24.57
CA LYS A 35 20.74 -3.59 25.02
C LYS A 35 20.53 -3.92 26.51
N ALA A 36 20.22 -2.94 27.35
CA ALA A 36 19.96 -3.15 28.79
C ALA A 36 18.68 -4.00 29.02
N LEU A 37 17.75 -4.02 28.07
CA LEU A 37 16.56 -4.90 28.11
C LEU A 37 16.93 -6.37 27.88
N LYS A 38 18.12 -6.69 27.37
CA LYS A 38 18.60 -8.05 27.05
C LYS A 38 17.58 -8.83 26.20
N PRO A 39 17.16 -8.30 25.06
CA PRO A 39 16.14 -8.96 24.23
C PRO A 39 16.69 -10.29 23.67
N ASP A 40 15.87 -11.33 23.65
CA ASP A 40 16.20 -12.58 22.97
C ASP A 40 15.91 -12.50 21.47
N LEU A 41 14.82 -11.84 21.10
CA LEU A 41 14.38 -11.68 19.71
C LEU A 41 13.82 -10.28 19.53
N GLN A 42 14.17 -9.60 18.44
CA GLN A 42 13.50 -8.38 18.00
C GLN A 42 12.49 -8.72 16.91
N VAL A 43 11.25 -8.28 17.10
CA VAL A 43 10.18 -8.38 16.11
C VAL A 43 9.90 -7.02 15.51
N MET A 44 10.06 -6.90 14.19
CA MET A 44 9.92 -5.65 13.46
C MET A 44 8.67 -5.72 12.57
N ALA A 45 7.66 -4.95 12.93
CA ALA A 45 6.42 -4.82 12.17
C ALA A 45 6.12 -3.34 11.94
N PHE A 46 5.78 -2.97 10.70
CA PHE A 46 5.46 -1.60 10.32
C PHE A 46 6.58 -0.58 10.65
N VAL A 47 7.81 -0.93 10.30
CA VAL A 47 8.98 -0.09 10.56
C VAL A 47 9.08 1.00 9.50
N THR A 48 9.14 2.25 9.92
CA THR A 48 9.22 3.44 9.05
C THR A 48 10.58 4.14 9.07
N LEU A 49 11.45 3.75 10.00
CA LEU A 49 12.78 4.29 10.15
C LEU A 49 13.81 3.20 9.84
N PHE A 50 14.95 3.60 9.29
CA PHE A 50 16.09 2.69 9.15
C PHE A 50 16.60 2.27 10.53
N VAL A 51 16.65 0.96 10.76
CA VAL A 51 17.18 0.38 12.02
C VAL A 51 18.63 -0.03 11.78
N PRO A 52 19.60 0.56 12.50
CA PRO A 52 21.01 0.23 12.34
C PRO A 52 21.32 -1.24 12.66
N GLU A 53 22.35 -1.78 12.03
CA GLU A 53 22.78 -3.18 12.20
C GLU A 53 23.04 -3.55 13.67
N GLU A 54 23.55 -2.62 14.46
CA GLU A 54 23.80 -2.80 15.88
C GLU A 54 22.53 -3.13 16.69
N PHE A 55 21.37 -2.60 16.27
CA PHE A 55 20.08 -2.99 16.85
C PHE A 55 19.62 -4.35 16.34
N LEU A 56 19.83 -4.64 15.04
CA LEU A 56 19.43 -5.92 14.45
C LEU A 56 20.18 -7.10 15.10
N ASN A 57 21.44 -6.89 15.47
CA ASN A 57 22.33 -7.91 16.03
C ASN A 57 22.39 -7.92 17.58
N ALA A 58 21.72 -6.98 18.26
CA ALA A 58 21.70 -6.94 19.72
C ALA A 58 20.95 -8.10 20.37
N PRO A 59 19.81 -8.58 19.83
CA PRO A 59 19.10 -9.73 20.40
C PRO A 59 19.88 -11.03 20.17
N THR A 60 19.85 -11.93 21.17
CA THR A 60 20.62 -13.21 21.14
C THR A 60 20.18 -14.15 20.03
N LYS A 61 18.92 -14.05 19.57
CA LYS A 61 18.34 -14.82 18.46
C LYS A 61 18.17 -14.00 17.19
N GLY A 62 18.65 -12.74 17.19
CA GLY A 62 18.56 -11.82 16.05
C GLY A 62 17.23 -11.09 15.94
N SER A 63 16.96 -10.59 14.75
CA SER A 63 15.77 -9.80 14.43
C SER A 63 14.99 -10.43 13.28
N ILE A 64 13.67 -10.38 13.32
CA ILE A 64 12.79 -10.78 12.24
C ILE A 64 11.88 -9.63 11.86
N GLN A 65 11.57 -9.49 10.57
CA GLN A 65 10.79 -8.37 10.03
C GLN A 65 9.67 -8.87 9.12
N TYR A 66 8.53 -8.19 9.18
CA TYR A 66 7.42 -8.36 8.25
C TYR A 66 7.62 -7.47 7.02
N HIS A 67 7.42 -8.04 5.82
CA HIS A 67 7.34 -7.30 4.57
C HIS A 67 6.13 -7.77 3.74
N PRO A 68 5.27 -6.87 3.23
CA PRO A 68 4.02 -7.22 2.56
C PRO A 68 4.23 -7.54 1.07
N SER A 69 5.19 -8.39 0.76
CA SER A 69 5.37 -9.00 -0.56
C SER A 69 5.98 -10.40 -0.47
N LEU A 70 5.98 -11.12 -1.58
CA LEU A 70 6.73 -12.37 -1.74
C LEU A 70 8.16 -12.05 -2.15
N LEU A 71 9.03 -11.75 -1.17
CA LEU A 71 10.44 -11.48 -1.42
C LEU A 71 11.09 -12.61 -2.24
N PRO A 72 11.97 -12.30 -3.21
CA PRO A 72 12.62 -11.01 -3.48
C PRO A 72 11.82 -10.04 -4.36
N ALA A 73 10.59 -10.36 -4.75
CA ALA A 73 9.78 -9.45 -5.53
C ALA A 73 9.25 -8.29 -4.65
N TYR A 74 9.21 -7.09 -5.24
CA TYR A 74 8.66 -5.88 -4.60
C TYR A 74 9.32 -5.51 -3.27
N ARG A 75 10.66 -5.52 -3.23
CA ARG A 75 11.44 -4.92 -2.14
C ARG A 75 11.14 -3.42 -2.02
N GLY A 76 11.25 -2.87 -0.84
CA GLY A 76 11.10 -1.45 -0.58
C GLY A 76 9.68 -1.00 -0.28
N ALA A 77 9.46 0.30 -0.37
CA ALA A 77 8.20 0.92 0.00
C ALA A 77 7.09 0.61 -1.01
N SER A 78 5.83 0.63 -0.55
CA SER A 78 4.63 0.46 -1.40
C SER A 78 4.51 -0.93 -2.05
N ALA A 79 5.01 -1.96 -1.38
CA ALA A 79 5.01 -3.34 -1.85
C ALA A 79 3.60 -3.93 -2.09
N ILE A 80 2.54 -3.27 -1.62
CA ILE A 80 1.15 -3.66 -1.87
C ILE A 80 0.54 -2.90 -3.06
N ASN A 81 0.92 -1.63 -3.25
CA ASN A 81 0.43 -0.83 -4.38
C ASN A 81 0.85 -1.44 -5.71
N TRP A 82 2.14 -1.74 -5.85
CA TRP A 82 2.75 -2.07 -7.13
C TRP A 82 2.26 -3.38 -7.74
N PRO A 83 2.07 -4.49 -7.01
CA PRO A 83 1.48 -5.70 -7.58
C PRO A 83 0.11 -5.45 -8.22
N ILE A 84 -0.75 -4.66 -7.57
CA ILE A 84 -2.07 -4.33 -8.11
C ILE A 84 -1.95 -3.45 -9.36
N ILE A 85 -1.13 -2.40 -9.30
CA ILE A 85 -0.90 -1.47 -10.44
C ILE A 85 -0.33 -2.24 -11.64
N LYS A 86 0.61 -3.16 -11.42
CA LYS A 86 1.21 -3.99 -12.46
C LYS A 86 0.30 -5.12 -12.95
N GLY A 87 -0.80 -5.38 -12.24
CA GLY A 87 -1.81 -6.37 -12.64
C GLY A 87 -1.44 -7.80 -12.30
N GLU A 88 -0.62 -7.98 -11.27
CA GLU A 88 -0.32 -9.29 -10.72
C GLU A 88 -1.61 -9.98 -10.24
N LYS A 89 -1.62 -11.30 -10.28
CA LYS A 89 -2.74 -12.12 -9.83
C LYS A 89 -2.55 -12.65 -8.41
N GLU A 90 -1.35 -12.52 -7.89
CA GLU A 90 -0.96 -12.97 -6.57
C GLU A 90 0.03 -11.98 -5.95
N THR A 91 -0.04 -11.82 -4.66
CA THR A 91 0.94 -11.17 -3.79
C THR A 91 1.12 -12.03 -2.55
N GLY A 92 1.61 -11.48 -1.48
CA GLY A 92 1.75 -12.18 -0.21
C GLY A 92 2.51 -11.35 0.80
N LEU A 93 3.04 -12.05 1.76
CA LEU A 93 3.91 -11.50 2.79
C LEU A 93 5.13 -12.39 3.01
N SER A 94 6.18 -11.78 3.51
CA SER A 94 7.39 -12.46 3.97
C SER A 94 7.71 -12.04 5.40
N ILE A 95 8.08 -13.01 6.23
CA ILE A 95 8.85 -12.78 7.44
C ILE A 95 10.28 -13.13 7.10
N PHE A 96 11.20 -12.25 7.36
CA PHE A 96 12.59 -12.39 6.95
C PHE A 96 13.56 -11.88 8.03
N TRP A 97 14.82 -12.25 7.92
CA TRP A 97 15.91 -11.80 8.80
C TRP A 97 16.52 -10.56 8.17
N PRO A 98 16.26 -9.35 8.69
CA PRO A 98 16.81 -8.13 8.10
C PRO A 98 18.33 -8.10 8.19
N ASP A 99 18.93 -7.52 7.16
CA ASP A 99 20.37 -7.27 7.04
C ASP A 99 20.64 -5.79 6.71
N ASN A 100 21.84 -5.46 6.25
CA ASN A 100 22.21 -4.08 5.89
C ASN A 100 21.61 -3.60 4.55
N GLY A 101 20.96 -4.49 3.79
CA GLY A 101 20.27 -4.15 2.55
C GLY A 101 18.81 -3.77 2.81
N LEU A 102 18.16 -3.29 1.76
CA LEU A 102 16.73 -3.00 1.82
C LEU A 102 15.96 -4.26 1.42
N ASP A 103 15.39 -4.93 2.42
CA ASP A 103 14.60 -6.16 2.28
C ASP A 103 15.35 -7.31 1.58
N THR A 104 16.68 -7.39 1.77
CA THR A 104 17.57 -8.35 1.10
C THR A 104 17.88 -9.60 1.93
N GLY A 105 17.59 -9.57 3.22
CA GLY A 105 17.92 -10.65 4.13
C GLY A 105 17.17 -11.95 3.90
N ASP A 106 17.65 -13.03 4.49
CA ASP A 106 17.13 -14.38 4.31
C ASP A 106 15.66 -14.50 4.71
N VAL A 107 14.87 -15.18 3.91
CA VAL A 107 13.45 -15.44 4.18
C VAL A 107 13.31 -16.52 5.26
N LEU A 108 12.43 -16.26 6.24
CA LEU A 108 12.04 -17.22 7.26
C LEU A 108 10.74 -17.94 6.85
N LEU A 109 9.71 -17.19 6.44
CA LEU A 109 8.38 -17.71 6.12
C LEU A 109 7.71 -16.80 5.09
N GLN A 110 6.91 -17.39 4.21
CA GLN A 110 6.07 -16.64 3.25
C GLN A 110 4.65 -17.20 3.23
N LYS A 111 3.68 -16.31 3.08
CA LYS A 111 2.27 -16.66 2.81
C LYS A 111 1.77 -15.94 1.57
N LYS A 112 1.09 -16.66 0.69
CA LYS A 112 0.55 -16.16 -0.56
C LYS A 112 -0.87 -15.66 -0.41
N THR A 113 -1.23 -14.66 -1.20
CA THR A 113 -2.54 -14.02 -1.22
C THR A 113 -2.95 -13.71 -2.65
N PRO A 114 -4.12 -14.16 -3.15
CA PRO A 114 -4.60 -13.81 -4.47
C PRO A 114 -4.97 -12.32 -4.56
N ILE A 115 -4.87 -11.78 -5.77
CA ILE A 115 -5.39 -10.45 -6.14
C ILE A 115 -6.48 -10.65 -7.16
N SER A 116 -7.72 -10.30 -6.81
CA SER A 116 -8.87 -10.34 -7.71
C SER A 116 -8.95 -9.09 -8.61
N GLY A 117 -9.83 -9.14 -9.61
CA GLY A 117 -10.09 -8.00 -10.49
C GLY A 117 -10.76 -6.80 -9.82
N THR A 118 -11.28 -6.96 -8.60
CA THR A 118 -11.96 -5.90 -7.84
C THR A 118 -11.20 -5.46 -6.59
N ASP A 119 -10.10 -6.13 -6.27
CA ASP A 119 -9.31 -5.78 -5.10
C ASP A 119 -8.65 -4.41 -5.21
N THR A 120 -8.71 -3.67 -4.12
CA THR A 120 -7.94 -2.45 -3.89
C THR A 120 -6.76 -2.75 -2.96
N LEU A 121 -5.81 -1.82 -2.86
CA LEU A 121 -4.77 -1.88 -1.82
C LEU A 121 -5.39 -2.08 -0.44
N GLY A 122 -6.49 -1.36 -0.15
CA GLY A 122 -7.18 -1.44 1.13
C GLY A 122 -7.71 -2.85 1.42
N THR A 123 -8.43 -3.47 0.48
CA THR A 123 -8.99 -4.81 0.67
C THR A 123 -7.89 -5.87 0.76
N VAL A 124 -6.85 -5.80 -0.08
CA VAL A 124 -5.70 -6.73 0.01
C VAL A 124 -5.01 -6.62 1.36
N TYR A 125 -4.80 -5.40 1.86
CA TYR A 125 -4.11 -5.20 3.14
C TYR A 125 -4.98 -5.57 4.33
N PHE A 126 -6.12 -4.89 4.51
CA PHE A 126 -6.91 -5.01 5.74
C PHE A 126 -7.61 -6.35 5.87
N ASP A 127 -8.10 -6.92 4.76
CA ASP A 127 -8.90 -8.15 4.83
C ASP A 127 -8.03 -9.41 4.79
N ARG A 128 -6.76 -9.31 4.33
CA ARG A 128 -5.91 -10.50 4.11
C ARG A 128 -4.49 -10.35 4.64
N LEU A 129 -3.67 -9.42 4.13
CA LEU A 129 -2.25 -9.35 4.50
C LEU A 129 -2.04 -8.99 5.97
N PHE A 130 -2.89 -8.15 6.54
CA PHE A 130 -2.78 -7.78 7.95
C PHE A 130 -3.06 -8.98 8.88
N PRO A 131 -4.22 -9.67 8.82
CA PRO A 131 -4.46 -10.83 9.66
C PRO A 131 -3.46 -11.95 9.40
N GLN A 132 -3.15 -12.28 8.14
CA GLN A 132 -2.12 -13.27 7.82
C GLN A 132 -0.74 -12.89 8.35
N GLY A 133 -0.42 -11.59 8.39
CA GLY A 133 0.83 -11.07 8.91
C GLY A 133 0.99 -11.29 10.40
N VAL A 134 -0.08 -11.10 11.17
CA VAL A 134 -0.09 -11.40 12.60
C VAL A 134 0.14 -12.90 12.84
N GLU A 135 -0.59 -13.77 12.13
CA GLU A 135 -0.41 -15.22 12.23
C GLU A 135 1.02 -15.65 11.84
N ALA A 136 1.51 -15.17 10.70
CA ALA A 136 2.85 -15.48 10.22
C ALA A 136 3.95 -15.01 11.17
N MET A 137 3.77 -13.86 11.81
CA MET A 137 4.72 -13.35 12.80
C MET A 137 4.72 -14.23 14.06
N MET A 138 3.57 -14.63 14.57
CA MET A 138 3.48 -15.55 15.72
C MET A 138 4.10 -16.89 15.41
N GLU A 139 3.79 -17.49 14.25
CA GLU A 139 4.41 -18.73 13.77
C GLU A 139 5.94 -18.61 13.69
N SER A 140 6.43 -17.49 13.18
CA SER A 140 7.87 -17.21 13.06
C SER A 140 8.54 -17.08 14.42
N VAL A 141 7.91 -16.43 15.40
CA VAL A 141 8.41 -16.35 16.78
C VAL A 141 8.53 -17.74 17.40
N ASP A 142 7.54 -18.61 17.21
CA ASP A 142 7.55 -19.98 17.74
C ASP A 142 8.65 -20.82 17.06
N LEU A 143 8.86 -20.68 15.76
CA LEU A 143 9.98 -21.32 15.06
C LEU A 143 11.34 -20.87 15.60
N VAL A 144 11.52 -19.57 15.84
CA VAL A 144 12.77 -19.02 16.41
C VAL A 144 12.98 -19.55 17.83
N LYS A 145 11.94 -19.57 18.68
CA LYS A 145 12.02 -20.11 20.04
C LYS A 145 12.41 -21.58 20.03
N ALA A 146 11.88 -22.37 19.09
CA ALA A 146 12.18 -23.78 18.95
C ALA A 146 13.57 -24.05 18.29
N GLY A 147 14.28 -23.03 17.82
CA GLY A 147 15.52 -23.21 17.06
C GLY A 147 15.32 -23.85 15.68
N LYS A 148 14.11 -23.73 15.10
CA LYS A 148 13.73 -24.34 13.82
C LYS A 148 13.45 -23.32 12.72
N ALA A 149 13.69 -22.04 12.98
CA ALA A 149 13.47 -20.98 12.01
C ALA A 149 14.49 -21.06 10.85
N PRO A 150 14.05 -21.26 9.60
CA PRO A 150 14.97 -21.35 8.47
C PRO A 150 15.56 -19.98 8.11
N ARG A 151 16.66 -20.03 7.33
CA ARG A 151 17.27 -18.90 6.65
C ARG A 151 17.42 -19.25 5.19
N ILE A 152 16.44 -18.84 4.38
CA ILE A 152 16.37 -19.16 2.96
C ILE A 152 16.86 -17.96 2.18
N LYS A 153 18.00 -18.09 1.50
CA LYS A 153 18.57 -17.01 0.67
C LYS A 153 17.58 -16.61 -0.42
N GLN A 154 17.44 -15.32 -0.62
CA GLN A 154 16.63 -14.79 -1.71
C GLN A 154 17.34 -15.04 -3.06
N ASP A 155 16.57 -15.36 -4.09
CA ASP A 155 17.05 -15.52 -5.47
C ASP A 155 17.15 -14.12 -6.13
N GLU A 156 18.33 -13.54 -6.15
CA GLU A 156 18.56 -12.19 -6.68
C GLU A 156 18.15 -12.03 -8.14
N SER A 157 18.11 -13.12 -8.92
CA SER A 157 17.63 -13.05 -10.31
C SER A 157 16.14 -12.72 -10.45
N LYS A 158 15.36 -12.89 -9.37
CA LYS A 158 13.93 -12.60 -9.28
C LYS A 158 13.64 -11.31 -8.48
N ALA A 159 14.67 -10.62 -8.01
CA ALA A 159 14.50 -9.43 -7.22
C ALA A 159 13.92 -8.29 -8.07
N THR A 160 12.88 -7.66 -7.53
CA THR A 160 12.35 -6.41 -8.07
C THR A 160 12.33 -5.36 -6.97
N TYR A 161 12.54 -4.13 -7.38
CA TYR A 161 12.60 -2.99 -6.50
C TYR A 161 11.73 -1.88 -7.06
N GLU A 162 10.79 -1.42 -6.27
CA GLU A 162 9.93 -0.31 -6.64
C GLU A 162 10.04 0.82 -5.61
N GLY A 163 10.10 2.03 -6.11
CA GLY A 163 10.10 3.21 -5.26
C GLY A 163 8.75 3.43 -4.57
N ARG A 164 8.71 4.43 -3.70
CA ARG A 164 7.46 4.82 -3.03
C ARG A 164 6.42 5.26 -4.06
N CYS A 165 5.26 4.64 -4.05
CA CYS A 165 4.09 5.06 -4.82
C CYS A 165 3.52 6.35 -4.23
N GLY A 166 3.95 7.47 -4.79
CA GLY A 166 3.54 8.81 -4.37
C GLY A 166 2.54 9.46 -5.33
N PRO A 167 2.19 10.73 -5.10
CA PRO A 167 1.26 11.46 -5.96
C PRO A 167 1.67 11.46 -7.44
N GLY A 168 2.97 11.56 -7.75
CA GLY A 168 3.46 11.52 -9.13
C GLY A 168 3.17 10.20 -9.86
N ASN A 169 3.14 9.08 -9.14
CA ASN A 169 2.81 7.77 -9.69
C ASN A 169 1.28 7.54 -9.81
N ALA A 170 0.49 8.33 -9.11
CA ALA A 170 -0.96 8.16 -9.00
C ALA A 170 -1.76 9.06 -9.96
N LYS A 171 -1.09 9.83 -10.83
CA LYS A 171 -1.77 10.65 -11.84
C LYS A 171 -2.39 9.76 -12.91
N ILE A 172 -3.68 9.94 -13.15
CA ILE A 172 -4.42 9.20 -14.18
C ILE A 172 -4.09 9.83 -15.55
N ASP A 173 -3.67 8.98 -16.48
CA ASP A 173 -3.56 9.29 -17.90
C ASP A 173 -4.75 8.65 -18.64
N TRP A 174 -5.72 9.43 -19.01
CA TRP A 174 -6.91 8.95 -19.72
C TRP A 174 -6.60 8.42 -21.13
N GLY A 175 -5.39 8.66 -21.64
CA GLY A 175 -4.88 8.07 -22.88
C GLY A 175 -4.44 6.62 -22.75
N LYS A 176 -4.48 6.05 -21.55
CA LYS A 176 -4.14 4.64 -21.31
C LYS A 176 -5.36 3.74 -21.46
N PRO A 177 -5.15 2.43 -21.74
CA PRO A 177 -6.20 1.43 -21.72
C PRO A 177 -6.93 1.39 -20.36
N TRP A 178 -8.20 1.08 -20.39
CA TRP A 178 -9.05 1.03 -19.19
C TRP A 178 -8.47 0.10 -18.11
N GLU A 179 -7.86 -1.02 -18.48
CA GLU A 179 -7.25 -1.94 -17.51
C GLU A 179 -6.11 -1.30 -16.70
N GLN A 180 -5.30 -0.46 -17.34
CA GLN A 180 -4.20 0.23 -16.67
C GLN A 180 -4.73 1.31 -15.71
N ILE A 181 -5.76 2.04 -16.13
CA ILE A 181 -6.41 3.06 -15.29
C ILE A 181 -7.11 2.41 -14.10
N ASP A 182 -7.83 1.31 -14.32
CA ASP A 182 -8.50 0.54 -13.26
C ASP A 182 -7.50 0.05 -12.21
N ARG A 183 -6.41 -0.58 -12.66
CA ARG A 183 -5.34 -1.04 -11.78
C ARG A 183 -4.71 0.09 -10.98
N LEU A 184 -4.50 1.26 -11.60
CA LEU A 184 -3.98 2.44 -10.92
C LEU A 184 -4.94 2.94 -9.84
N ILE A 185 -6.23 3.08 -10.15
CA ILE A 185 -7.25 3.50 -9.19
C ILE A 185 -7.28 2.54 -8.00
N ARG A 186 -7.37 1.24 -8.25
CA ARG A 186 -7.42 0.21 -7.21
C ARG A 186 -6.11 0.13 -6.40
N GLY A 187 -4.96 0.14 -7.06
CA GLY A 187 -3.66 0.08 -6.41
C GLY A 187 -3.30 1.33 -5.61
N CYS A 188 -3.96 2.46 -5.89
CA CYS A 188 -3.82 3.70 -5.13
C CYS A 188 -4.95 3.92 -4.09
N ASN A 189 -5.90 3.02 -3.94
CA ASN A 189 -7.01 3.15 -2.98
C ASN A 189 -6.77 2.31 -1.71
N PRO A 190 -6.66 2.88 -0.51
CA PRO A 190 -7.03 4.25 -0.11
C PRO A 190 -5.93 5.30 -0.24
N ALA A 191 -4.69 4.94 -0.51
CA ALA A 191 -3.56 5.87 -0.55
C ALA A 191 -2.57 5.48 -1.66
N PRO A 192 -2.00 6.47 -2.39
CA PRO A 192 -2.14 7.92 -2.24
C PRO A 192 -3.44 8.51 -2.81
N GLY A 193 -4.27 7.71 -3.49
CA GLY A 193 -5.43 8.10 -4.27
C GLY A 193 -5.06 8.47 -5.71
N ALA A 194 -5.60 7.73 -6.69
CA ALA A 194 -5.42 8.07 -8.09
C ALA A 194 -6.12 9.40 -8.41
N TRP A 195 -5.51 10.27 -9.20
CA TRP A 195 -6.01 11.62 -9.39
C TRP A 195 -5.81 12.15 -10.81
N ALA A 196 -6.64 13.09 -11.20
CA ALA A 196 -6.49 13.92 -12.38
C ALA A 196 -6.90 15.36 -12.07
N THR A 197 -6.64 16.28 -12.99
CA THR A 197 -7.02 17.69 -12.83
C THR A 197 -8.34 17.97 -13.54
N LEU A 198 -9.29 18.57 -12.84
CA LEU A 198 -10.56 19.04 -13.40
C LEU A 198 -10.70 20.53 -13.05
N ASP A 199 -10.89 21.38 -14.07
CA ASP A 199 -10.97 22.83 -13.91
C ASP A 199 -9.82 23.43 -13.07
N GLY A 200 -8.59 22.96 -13.31
CA GLY A 200 -7.39 23.42 -12.63
C GLY A 200 -7.20 22.90 -11.19
N LYS A 201 -8.13 22.08 -10.67
CA LYS A 201 -8.08 21.52 -9.31
C LYS A 201 -7.88 20.01 -9.34
N THR A 202 -7.17 19.49 -8.36
CA THR A 202 -6.99 18.05 -8.19
C THR A 202 -8.28 17.39 -7.74
N LEU A 203 -8.69 16.34 -8.46
CA LEU A 203 -9.76 15.45 -8.04
C LEU A 203 -9.22 14.04 -7.94
N LYS A 204 -9.25 13.43 -6.75
CA LYS A 204 -8.91 12.03 -6.57
C LYS A 204 -10.13 11.14 -6.83
N ILE A 205 -9.89 9.99 -7.45
CA ILE A 205 -10.91 9.00 -7.79
C ILE A 205 -10.61 7.73 -6.98
N PHE A 206 -11.63 7.21 -6.28
CA PHE A 206 -11.51 6.03 -5.43
C PHE A 206 -12.34 4.86 -5.91
N ASP A 207 -13.63 5.11 -6.24
CA ASP A 207 -14.50 4.07 -6.79
C ASP A 207 -14.92 4.46 -8.20
N ALA A 208 -14.50 3.62 -9.13
CA ALA A 208 -14.83 3.77 -10.55
C ALA A 208 -15.03 2.38 -11.16
N LYS A 209 -16.11 2.24 -11.92
CA LYS A 209 -16.41 1.01 -12.65
C LYS A 209 -15.96 1.14 -14.10
N PRO A 210 -15.06 0.27 -14.59
CA PRO A 210 -14.70 0.27 -16.00
C PRO A 210 -15.88 -0.18 -16.86
N LEU A 211 -16.04 0.47 -18.00
CA LEU A 211 -17.01 0.20 -19.05
C LEU A 211 -16.23 0.03 -20.37
N PRO A 212 -15.67 -1.17 -20.63
CA PRO A 212 -14.91 -1.43 -21.84
C PRO A 212 -15.77 -1.23 -23.09
N ALA A 213 -15.21 -0.63 -24.12
CA ALA A 213 -15.89 -0.51 -25.40
C ALA A 213 -15.75 -1.81 -26.20
N LYS A 214 -16.84 -2.23 -26.87
CA LYS A 214 -16.78 -3.34 -27.85
C LYS A 214 -15.96 -2.96 -29.09
N ASP A 215 -16.06 -1.71 -29.51
CA ASP A 215 -15.27 -1.11 -30.61
C ASP A 215 -14.61 0.20 -30.07
N PRO A 216 -13.31 0.20 -29.80
CA PRO A 216 -12.61 1.41 -29.34
C PRO A 216 -12.69 2.58 -30.33
N LYS A 217 -12.80 2.32 -31.62
CA LYS A 217 -12.91 3.38 -32.64
C LYS A 217 -14.25 4.09 -32.63
N GLY A 218 -15.28 3.48 -32.06
CA GLY A 218 -16.64 4.01 -31.94
C GLY A 218 -16.90 4.79 -30.64
N ILE A 219 -15.88 5.03 -29.80
CA ILE A 219 -16.08 5.76 -28.54
C ILE A 219 -16.33 7.24 -28.83
N ALA A 220 -17.53 7.73 -28.56
CA ALA A 220 -17.85 9.15 -28.64
C ALA A 220 -17.25 9.89 -27.42
N GLY A 221 -16.67 11.07 -27.67
CA GLY A 221 -16.04 11.94 -26.68
C GLY A 221 -14.51 11.98 -26.79
N LYS A 222 -13.91 12.99 -26.19
CA LYS A 222 -12.45 13.16 -26.11
C LYS A 222 -11.90 12.47 -24.87
N LEU A 223 -10.63 12.08 -24.89
CA LEU A 223 -9.95 11.49 -23.72
C LEU A 223 -10.08 12.42 -22.49
N GLY A 224 -10.51 11.87 -21.37
CA GLY A 224 -10.78 12.63 -20.13
C GLY A 224 -12.09 13.41 -20.12
N GLU A 225 -12.89 13.38 -21.20
CA GLU A 225 -14.16 14.09 -21.25
C GLU A 225 -15.23 13.36 -20.43
N ILE A 226 -16.00 14.14 -19.68
CA ILE A 226 -17.18 13.69 -18.96
C ILE A 226 -18.37 13.69 -19.94
N VAL A 227 -18.75 12.51 -20.38
CA VAL A 227 -19.79 12.33 -21.42
C VAL A 227 -21.19 12.05 -20.87
N ALA A 228 -21.29 11.73 -19.59
CA ALA A 228 -22.56 11.57 -18.90
C ALA A 228 -22.42 12.01 -17.42
N VAL A 229 -23.48 12.65 -16.92
CA VAL A 229 -23.65 12.98 -15.51
C VAL A 229 -24.98 12.42 -15.07
N GLU A 230 -24.97 11.52 -14.09
CA GLU A 230 -26.12 10.77 -13.60
C GLU A 230 -26.28 11.01 -12.09
N ALA A 231 -27.40 10.58 -11.51
CA ALA A 231 -27.69 10.81 -10.09
C ALA A 231 -26.64 10.21 -9.12
N ASP A 232 -26.00 9.12 -9.51
CA ASP A 232 -25.04 8.35 -8.67
C ASP A 232 -23.58 8.49 -9.12
N GLY A 233 -23.29 9.27 -10.17
CA GLY A 233 -21.95 9.43 -10.68
C GLY A 233 -21.84 10.09 -12.03
N PHE A 234 -20.62 10.09 -12.57
CA PHE A 234 -20.34 10.62 -13.90
C PHE A 234 -19.45 9.69 -14.70
N THR A 235 -19.54 9.76 -16.02
CA THR A 235 -18.82 8.86 -16.91
C THR A 235 -17.74 9.60 -17.70
N VAL A 236 -16.51 9.10 -17.62
CA VAL A 236 -15.29 9.67 -18.23
C VAL A 236 -14.78 8.76 -19.35
N VAL A 237 -14.33 9.34 -20.44
CA VAL A 237 -13.76 8.63 -21.61
C VAL A 237 -12.28 8.31 -21.39
N CYS A 238 -11.87 7.08 -21.71
CA CYS A 238 -10.47 6.67 -21.81
C CYS A 238 -10.18 6.05 -23.19
N ALA A 239 -8.95 5.59 -23.43
CA ALA A 239 -8.50 5.17 -24.76
C ALA A 239 -9.35 4.09 -25.43
N ASP A 240 -9.88 3.13 -24.67
CA ASP A 240 -10.59 1.94 -25.17
C ASP A 240 -11.88 1.64 -24.38
N GLY A 241 -12.40 2.65 -23.67
CA GLY A 241 -13.60 2.50 -22.88
C GLY A 241 -13.99 3.78 -22.14
N ARG A 242 -14.71 3.59 -21.07
CA ARG A 242 -15.16 4.65 -20.16
C ARG A 242 -15.07 4.18 -18.72
N PHE A 243 -15.15 5.13 -17.80
CA PHE A 243 -15.28 4.86 -16.37
C PHE A 243 -16.49 5.57 -15.80
N LYS A 244 -17.36 4.82 -15.13
CA LYS A 244 -18.37 5.42 -14.26
C LYS A 244 -17.74 5.64 -12.88
N VAL A 245 -17.55 6.91 -12.52
CA VAL A 245 -16.96 7.33 -11.24
C VAL A 245 -18.07 7.56 -10.23
N THR A 246 -17.95 6.94 -9.06
CA THR A 246 -18.98 7.00 -8.01
C THR A 246 -18.45 7.55 -6.68
N ARG A 247 -17.12 7.63 -6.48
CA ARG A 247 -16.54 8.17 -5.25
C ARG A 247 -15.26 8.95 -5.53
N VAL A 248 -15.20 10.16 -4.98
CA VAL A 248 -14.12 11.10 -5.26
C VAL A 248 -13.66 11.82 -3.99
N GLN A 249 -12.55 12.54 -4.12
CA GLN A 249 -12.08 13.49 -3.10
C GLN A 249 -11.61 14.76 -3.79
N PRO A 250 -12.35 15.86 -3.66
CA PRO A 250 -11.91 17.17 -4.12
C PRO A 250 -10.66 17.63 -3.39
N GLU A 251 -9.90 18.52 -4.02
CA GLU A 251 -8.71 19.14 -3.42
C GLU A 251 -9.04 19.80 -2.08
N GLY A 252 -8.28 19.47 -1.05
CA GLY A 252 -8.51 19.96 0.32
C GLY A 252 -9.75 19.42 1.04
N GLY A 253 -10.55 18.59 0.33
CA GLY A 253 -11.80 18.04 0.86
C GLY A 253 -11.68 16.64 1.45
N LYS A 254 -12.82 16.09 1.84
CA LYS A 254 -12.99 14.70 2.28
C LYS A 254 -13.39 13.81 1.09
N LYS A 255 -13.29 12.50 1.28
CA LYS A 255 -13.90 11.52 0.35
C LYS A 255 -15.41 11.64 0.44
N ILE A 256 -16.06 11.85 -0.71
CA ILE A 256 -17.50 12.02 -0.85
C ILE A 256 -18.01 11.17 -2.01
N ASP A 257 -19.30 10.91 -2.04
CA ASP A 257 -19.94 10.30 -3.19
C ASP A 257 -19.95 11.26 -4.39
N ALA A 258 -19.84 10.71 -5.60
CA ALA A 258 -19.82 11.53 -6.81
C ALA A 258 -21.12 12.35 -6.99
N SER A 259 -22.25 11.87 -6.48
CA SER A 259 -23.52 12.62 -6.46
C SER A 259 -23.43 13.95 -5.71
N GLU A 260 -22.78 13.96 -4.54
CA GLU A 260 -22.52 15.18 -3.77
C GLU A 260 -21.56 16.11 -4.53
N PHE A 261 -20.49 15.54 -5.12
CA PHE A 261 -19.54 16.31 -5.92
C PHE A 261 -20.22 16.97 -7.14
N ILE A 262 -21.06 16.21 -7.88
CA ILE A 262 -21.82 16.71 -9.03
C ILE A 262 -22.63 17.95 -8.66
N THR A 263 -23.33 17.88 -7.52
CA THR A 263 -24.18 18.98 -7.04
C THR A 263 -23.36 20.18 -6.63
N THR A 264 -22.31 19.98 -5.83
CA THR A 264 -21.51 21.07 -5.26
C THR A 264 -20.62 21.76 -6.29
N ALA A 265 -20.06 20.98 -7.22
CA ALA A 265 -19.23 21.52 -8.30
C ALA A 265 -20.05 21.97 -9.54
N LYS A 266 -21.37 21.74 -9.54
CA LYS A 266 -22.24 21.95 -10.71
C LYS A 266 -21.69 21.26 -11.96
N LEU A 267 -21.24 20.02 -11.78
CA LEU A 267 -20.59 19.27 -12.84
C LEU A 267 -21.55 19.05 -14.02
N ALA A 268 -21.07 19.30 -15.23
CA ALA A 268 -21.84 19.11 -16.45
C ALA A 268 -21.07 18.25 -17.47
N THR A 269 -21.80 17.67 -18.39
CA THR A 269 -21.21 17.00 -19.57
C THR A 269 -20.40 17.97 -20.40
N GLY A 270 -19.29 17.46 -21.00
CA GLY A 270 -18.34 18.28 -21.74
C GLY A 270 -17.19 18.81 -20.88
N ALA A 271 -17.30 18.81 -19.56
CA ALA A 271 -16.13 19.05 -18.68
C ALA A 271 -15.05 18.01 -18.94
N ARG A 272 -13.79 18.37 -18.75
CA ARG A 272 -12.68 17.51 -19.18
C ARG A 272 -11.53 17.49 -18.17
N PHE A 273 -11.11 16.28 -17.84
CA PHE A 273 -9.86 16.06 -17.08
C PHE A 273 -8.61 16.30 -17.94
N THR A 274 -7.56 16.81 -17.28
CA THR A 274 -6.23 17.03 -17.86
C THR A 274 -5.13 16.43 -16.98
#